data_80e3dae69591d652abc92628844ea064
#
_entry.id   80e3dae69591d652abc92628844ea064
#
_cell.length_a   1.000
_cell.length_b   1.000
_cell.length_c   1.000
_cell.angle_alpha   90.00
_cell.angle_beta   90.00
_cell.angle_gamma   90.00
#
_symmetry.space_group_name_H-M   'P 1'
#
loop_
_entity.id
_entity.type
_entity.pdbx_description
1 polymer ?
#
loop_
_entity_poly.entity_id
_entity_poly.type
_entity_poly.pdbx_seq_one_letter_code
_entity_poly.pdbx_strand_id
1 'polypeptide(L)'
;MAHEDTLNTRQIARIVDLLSEGKIAGFPSAIDAGLDFDSNNTAYNVAALKDVFFNNTPILQPDATVTSSTTLSDVQQFCNFDVSEAHFETRLGRQNQKVTEIQEQEGQVAYGWANQQEFQVNTEVPKAPITGDVPAHYFADGTPVTRTITDTNVTAVRITVGTPTLQKITDKGDQRGSFIDFKIEVDYNGTGFNPIPNSPFEIKGRTPDLYQKVINFPITGDFPVTIRITRTSQEVRPEDTITDDFIWYSYTEKINDRFRYPNSALFALKVDAQQFPQIPDRAYRIRGMTLRVPHNATISSTGRVTYSGTFNGTFKAAREWTNDPAWVLWDLLTNTRYGLGNQILTAPELAADRKGTFDGVASNLDIYSFYKASQYCNGLVRGEARFSCNTSIQTSTEAYDLIQQLCSVFRAMPYWSEGALAIAQDAPEDFAYVFNQTNVTEAGFNYSGSSLKTRHTCVSVKYFDLNLRDYVYELVEDEDAIKKYGYIKTQINAFACTSQGQAHRLGRWLLYTEQNESEVVSFETDIAAGISVRPGDYIKIGDPVRAGITVAGRIADGSTTTSIKVDRSDTQMFGASAPNPFTL
;
A
#
# COMPACT_ATOMS: atom_id res chain seq x y z
N MET A 1 -15.32 -38.32 -24.55
CA MET A 1 -15.61 -39.05 -23.32
C MET A 1 -16.39 -38.05 -22.46
N ALA A 2 -17.64 -38.38 -22.10
CA ALA A 2 -18.40 -37.54 -21.17
C ALA A 2 -17.70 -37.61 -19.82
N HIS A 3 -17.28 -36.50 -19.27
CA HIS A 3 -16.77 -36.44 -17.91
C HIS A 3 -17.94 -36.77 -16.99
N GLU A 4 -17.82 -37.81 -16.18
CA GLU A 4 -18.78 -38.08 -15.10
C GLU A 4 -18.79 -36.86 -14.17
N ASP A 5 -19.97 -36.33 -13.94
CA ASP A 5 -20.17 -35.23 -12.98
C ASP A 5 -19.98 -35.78 -11.58
N THR A 6 -18.99 -35.27 -10.85
CA THR A 6 -18.68 -35.74 -9.49
C THR A 6 -19.70 -35.28 -8.45
N LEU A 7 -20.70 -34.45 -8.84
CA LEU A 7 -21.70 -33.80 -7.97
C LEU A 7 -21.09 -32.98 -6.82
N ASN A 8 -19.84 -32.56 -6.96
CA ASN A 8 -19.20 -31.64 -6.01
C ASN A 8 -19.30 -30.21 -6.56
N THR A 9 -19.92 -29.32 -5.80
CA THR A 9 -19.96 -27.90 -6.13
C THR A 9 -18.61 -27.27 -5.81
N ARG A 10 -17.95 -26.72 -6.82
CA ARG A 10 -16.67 -26.05 -6.68
C ARG A 10 -16.87 -24.53 -6.70
N GLN A 11 -16.42 -23.86 -5.65
CA GLN A 11 -16.46 -22.40 -5.57
C GLN A 11 -15.06 -21.82 -5.76
N ILE A 12 -14.94 -20.83 -6.62
CA ILE A 12 -13.67 -20.15 -6.91
C ILE A 12 -13.83 -18.67 -6.60
N ALA A 13 -12.96 -18.17 -5.73
CA ALA A 13 -12.85 -16.74 -5.47
C ALA A 13 -11.80 -16.11 -6.40
N ARG A 14 -12.16 -15.00 -7.04
CA ARG A 14 -11.26 -14.16 -7.83
C ARG A 14 -11.19 -12.79 -7.15
N ILE A 15 -9.98 -12.35 -6.87
CA ILE A 15 -9.75 -11.14 -6.07
C ILE A 15 -8.69 -10.31 -6.79
N VAL A 16 -8.88 -8.99 -6.81
CA VAL A 16 -7.84 -8.02 -7.19
C VAL A 16 -7.69 -7.03 -6.08
N ASP A 17 -6.51 -6.97 -5.52
CA ASP A 17 -6.17 -6.00 -4.50
C ASP A 17 -5.37 -4.85 -5.12
N LEU A 18 -5.75 -3.62 -4.80
CA LEU A 18 -5.00 -2.42 -5.14
C LEU A 18 -3.87 -2.27 -4.12
N LEU A 19 -2.62 -2.34 -4.60
CA LEU A 19 -1.44 -2.18 -3.74
C LEU A 19 -1.00 -0.72 -3.62
N SER A 20 -1.09 0.03 -4.72
CA SER A 20 -0.67 1.43 -4.76
C SER A 20 -1.26 2.19 -5.94
N GLU A 21 -1.59 3.45 -5.73
CA GLU A 21 -1.86 4.45 -6.76
C GLU A 21 -0.52 5.05 -7.23
N GLY A 22 0.16 4.35 -8.12
CA GLY A 22 1.46 4.71 -8.67
C GLY A 22 2.32 3.48 -8.93
N LYS A 23 3.39 3.68 -9.69
CA LYS A 23 4.34 2.61 -9.98
C LYS A 23 5.14 2.26 -8.72
N ILE A 24 5.08 0.99 -8.31
CA ILE A 24 5.93 0.44 -7.25
C ILE A 24 7.22 -0.15 -7.83
N ALA A 25 8.24 -0.26 -6.99
CA ALA A 25 9.45 -1.00 -7.35
C ALA A 25 9.20 -2.50 -7.46
N GLY A 26 8.32 -3.04 -6.60
CA GLY A 26 7.87 -4.42 -6.67
C GLY A 26 7.99 -5.20 -5.36
N PHE A 27 8.06 -6.49 -5.47
CA PHE A 27 8.16 -7.41 -4.34
C PHE A 27 9.64 -7.66 -3.98
N PRO A 28 10.04 -7.46 -2.70
CA PRO A 28 11.43 -7.58 -2.28
C PRO A 28 12.08 -8.91 -2.66
N SER A 29 11.40 -10.03 -2.41
CA SER A 29 11.95 -11.36 -2.69
C SER A 29 12.25 -11.61 -4.17
N ALA A 30 11.45 -11.04 -5.07
CA ALA A 30 11.71 -11.12 -6.51
C ALA A 30 12.88 -10.22 -6.93
N ILE A 31 12.93 -9.00 -6.39
CA ILE A 31 14.01 -8.04 -6.67
C ILE A 31 15.36 -8.57 -6.15
N ASP A 32 15.40 -9.09 -4.92
CA ASP A 32 16.61 -9.61 -4.28
C ASP A 32 17.12 -10.90 -4.95
N ALA A 33 16.22 -11.66 -5.60
CA ALA A 33 16.58 -12.77 -6.49
C ALA A 33 17.09 -12.31 -7.87
N GLY A 34 17.17 -11.00 -8.13
CA GLY A 34 17.60 -10.46 -9.42
C GLY A 34 16.60 -10.67 -10.56
N LEU A 35 15.34 -10.95 -10.25
CA LEU A 35 14.30 -11.18 -11.25
C LEU A 35 13.71 -9.85 -11.71
N ASP A 36 13.64 -9.68 -13.04
CA ASP A 36 12.99 -8.51 -13.66
C ASP A 36 11.60 -8.90 -14.15
N PHE A 37 10.60 -8.13 -13.77
CA PHE A 37 9.21 -8.34 -14.17
C PHE A 37 8.99 -8.29 -15.68
N ASP A 38 9.76 -7.47 -16.41
CA ASP A 38 9.59 -7.29 -17.86
C ASP A 38 10.13 -8.46 -18.66
N SER A 39 11.28 -8.97 -18.25
CA SER A 39 11.96 -10.07 -18.95
C SER A 39 11.41 -11.44 -18.55
N ASN A 40 10.91 -11.59 -17.32
CA ASN A 40 10.43 -12.87 -16.80
C ASN A 40 9.35 -12.68 -15.70
N ASN A 41 8.12 -12.40 -16.12
CA ASN A 41 7.01 -12.20 -15.18
C ASN A 41 6.59 -13.50 -14.46
N THR A 42 6.80 -14.68 -15.04
CA THR A 42 6.41 -15.95 -14.41
C THR A 42 7.25 -16.21 -13.16
N ALA A 43 8.57 -16.25 -13.27
CA ALA A 43 9.46 -16.45 -12.11
C ALA A 43 9.34 -15.29 -11.12
N TYR A 44 9.15 -14.06 -11.60
CA TYR A 44 8.89 -12.91 -10.74
C TYR A 44 7.64 -13.10 -9.88
N ASN A 45 6.51 -13.51 -10.48
CA ASN A 45 5.27 -13.77 -9.76
C ASN A 45 5.43 -14.90 -8.73
N VAL A 46 6.16 -15.97 -9.07
CA VAL A 46 6.48 -17.04 -8.12
C VAL A 46 7.30 -16.53 -6.93
N ALA A 47 8.36 -15.76 -7.18
CA ALA A 47 9.17 -15.20 -6.09
C ALA A 47 8.37 -14.21 -5.21
N ALA A 48 7.45 -13.45 -5.81
CA ALA A 48 6.59 -12.52 -5.09
C ALA A 48 5.69 -13.23 -4.05
N LEU A 49 5.39 -14.52 -4.22
CA LEU A 49 4.56 -15.27 -3.26
C LEU A 49 5.20 -15.43 -1.86
N LYS A 50 6.50 -15.20 -1.73
CA LYS A 50 7.17 -15.09 -0.43
C LYS A 50 6.80 -13.83 0.34
N ASP A 51 6.35 -12.81 -0.38
CA ASP A 51 5.99 -11.49 0.12
C ASP A 51 4.47 -11.29 0.20
N VAL A 52 3.69 -12.31 -0.13
CA VAL A 52 2.22 -12.34 -0.05
C VAL A 52 1.80 -13.28 1.06
N PHE A 53 0.97 -12.78 1.97
CA PHE A 53 0.57 -13.50 3.18
C PHE A 53 -0.95 -13.70 3.21
N PHE A 54 -1.36 -14.92 3.52
CA PHE A 54 -2.74 -15.26 3.86
C PHE A 54 -2.83 -15.55 5.36
N ASN A 55 -3.68 -14.83 6.09
CA ASN A 55 -3.80 -14.96 7.55
C ASN A 55 -2.43 -14.94 8.25
N ASN A 56 -1.57 -13.98 7.87
CA ASN A 56 -0.19 -13.83 8.34
C ASN A 56 0.82 -14.93 7.94
N THR A 57 0.42 -15.93 7.16
CA THR A 57 1.31 -16.99 6.66
C THR A 57 1.72 -16.69 5.21
N PRO A 58 3.02 -16.70 4.84
CA PRO A 58 3.42 -16.48 3.46
C PRO A 58 2.91 -17.60 2.56
N ILE A 59 2.56 -17.28 1.32
CA ILE A 59 2.08 -18.33 0.38
C ILE A 59 3.24 -19.29 0.07
N LEU A 60 4.42 -18.77 -0.27
CA LEU A 60 5.63 -19.54 -0.51
C LEU A 60 6.60 -19.37 0.68
N GLN A 61 7.18 -20.47 1.15
CA GLN A 61 8.14 -20.45 2.25
C GLN A 61 9.37 -19.59 1.90
N PRO A 62 9.93 -18.83 2.85
CA PRO A 62 11.03 -17.90 2.60
C PRO A 62 12.31 -18.57 2.09
N ASP A 63 12.57 -19.83 2.47
CA ASP A 63 13.75 -20.64 2.11
C ASP A 63 13.63 -21.31 0.75
N ALA A 64 12.45 -21.33 0.12
CA ALA A 64 12.28 -21.87 -1.22
C ALA A 64 13.19 -21.15 -2.23
N THR A 65 13.92 -21.91 -3.04
CA THR A 65 14.79 -21.31 -4.06
C THR A 65 13.98 -21.00 -5.32
N VAL A 66 14.05 -19.76 -5.78
CA VAL A 66 13.41 -19.31 -7.03
C VAL A 66 14.48 -18.75 -7.95
N THR A 67 14.54 -19.29 -9.17
CA THR A 67 15.45 -18.88 -10.25
C THR A 67 14.65 -18.33 -11.44
N SER A 68 15.31 -17.81 -12.46
CA SER A 68 14.66 -17.29 -13.67
C SER A 68 13.84 -18.31 -14.47
N SER A 69 14.02 -19.60 -14.22
CA SER A 69 13.28 -20.70 -14.88
C SER A 69 12.21 -21.34 -13.98
N THR A 70 12.07 -20.89 -12.74
CA THR A 70 11.16 -21.50 -11.78
C THR A 70 9.70 -21.17 -12.10
N THR A 71 8.88 -22.21 -12.16
CA THR A 71 7.41 -22.11 -12.30
C THR A 71 6.72 -22.39 -10.96
N LEU A 72 5.43 -22.11 -10.86
CA LEU A 72 4.66 -22.39 -9.64
C LEU A 72 4.64 -23.90 -9.30
N SER A 73 4.58 -24.77 -10.30
CA SER A 73 4.61 -26.22 -10.11
C SER A 73 5.93 -26.73 -9.51
N ASP A 74 7.06 -26.08 -9.82
CA ASP A 74 8.38 -26.49 -9.30
C ASP A 74 8.50 -26.24 -7.79
N VAL A 75 7.76 -25.27 -7.26
CA VAL A 75 7.82 -24.85 -5.84
C VAL A 75 6.58 -25.22 -5.03
N GLN A 76 5.62 -25.91 -5.63
CA GLN A 76 4.34 -26.25 -4.98
C GLN A 76 4.52 -26.95 -3.63
N GLN A 77 5.51 -27.83 -3.50
CA GLN A 77 5.83 -28.52 -2.24
C GLN A 77 6.32 -27.58 -1.12
N PHE A 78 6.78 -26.39 -1.46
CA PHE A 78 7.22 -25.35 -0.52
C PHE A 78 6.14 -24.32 -0.25
N CYS A 79 4.95 -24.45 -0.82
CA CYS A 79 3.83 -23.59 -0.52
C CYS A 79 3.14 -24.03 0.77
N ASN A 80 2.75 -23.06 1.59
CA ASN A 80 2.01 -23.31 2.84
C ASN A 80 0.52 -23.59 2.58
N PHE A 81 0.05 -23.39 1.35
CA PHE A 81 -1.30 -23.64 0.89
C PHE A 81 -1.26 -24.46 -0.40
N ASP A 82 -2.32 -25.19 -0.69
CA ASP A 82 -2.43 -25.85 -1.99
C ASP A 82 -2.67 -24.80 -3.08
N VAL A 83 -1.72 -24.66 -3.99
CA VAL A 83 -1.75 -23.69 -5.09
C VAL A 83 -1.96 -24.37 -6.46
N SER A 84 -2.30 -25.67 -6.48
CA SER A 84 -2.44 -26.46 -7.71
C SER A 84 -3.43 -25.84 -8.71
N GLU A 85 -4.49 -25.21 -8.20
CA GLU A 85 -5.54 -24.56 -8.98
C GLU A 85 -5.54 -23.03 -8.80
N ALA A 86 -4.56 -22.51 -8.07
CA ALA A 86 -4.43 -21.08 -7.85
C ALA A 86 -3.75 -20.40 -9.04
N HIS A 87 -4.08 -19.14 -9.26
CA HIS A 87 -3.42 -18.29 -10.24
C HIS A 87 -3.10 -16.95 -9.59
N PHE A 88 -1.88 -16.49 -9.79
CA PHE A 88 -1.37 -15.26 -9.19
C PHE A 88 -0.75 -14.37 -10.26
N GLU A 89 -1.12 -13.10 -10.27
CA GLU A 89 -0.56 -12.11 -11.16
C GLU A 89 -0.27 -10.81 -10.44
N THR A 90 0.85 -10.20 -10.79
CA THR A 90 1.21 -8.86 -10.32
C THR A 90 1.12 -7.84 -11.45
N ARG A 91 0.81 -6.60 -11.09
CA ARG A 91 0.96 -5.42 -11.96
C ARG A 91 1.62 -4.33 -11.14
N LEU A 92 2.73 -3.80 -11.65
CA LEU A 92 3.59 -2.88 -10.89
C LEU A 92 3.16 -1.41 -10.99
N GLY A 93 2.01 -1.09 -11.57
CA GLY A 93 1.51 0.28 -11.71
C GLY A 93 2.14 1.04 -12.88
N ARG A 94 2.43 0.39 -13.99
CA ARG A 94 2.94 1.04 -15.19
C ARG A 94 1.80 1.66 -16.02
N GLN A 95 2.09 2.70 -16.77
CA GLN A 95 1.10 3.34 -17.63
C GLN A 95 0.61 2.40 -18.74
N ASN A 96 1.47 1.56 -19.29
CA ASN A 96 1.20 0.65 -20.40
C ASN A 96 1.09 -0.83 -19.97
N GLN A 97 0.76 -1.09 -18.69
CA GLN A 97 0.67 -2.47 -18.21
C GLN A 97 -0.42 -3.27 -18.93
N LYS A 98 -0.21 -4.58 -18.99
CA LYS A 98 -1.18 -5.51 -19.59
C LYS A 98 -2.39 -5.71 -18.67
N VAL A 99 -3.50 -6.13 -19.27
CA VAL A 99 -4.66 -6.63 -18.53
C VAL A 99 -4.26 -7.82 -17.66
N THR A 100 -4.90 -8.00 -16.51
CA THR A 100 -4.78 -9.22 -15.72
C THR A 100 -5.53 -10.36 -16.42
N GLU A 101 -4.85 -11.48 -16.63
CA GLU A 101 -5.41 -12.66 -17.27
C GLU A 101 -5.62 -13.73 -16.21
N ILE A 102 -6.84 -13.83 -15.70
CA ILE A 102 -7.22 -14.98 -14.87
C ILE A 102 -7.81 -16.01 -15.82
N GLN A 103 -7.05 -17.07 -16.12
CA GLN A 103 -7.53 -18.13 -17.00
C GLN A 103 -8.67 -18.92 -16.34
N GLU A 104 -9.76 -19.14 -17.07
CA GLU A 104 -10.74 -20.18 -16.76
C GLU A 104 -10.25 -21.52 -17.30
N GLN A 105 -10.51 -22.63 -16.58
CA GLN A 105 -10.31 -23.97 -17.11
C GLN A 105 -11.04 -24.10 -18.45
N GLU A 106 -10.39 -24.63 -19.48
CA GLU A 106 -10.86 -24.87 -20.86
C GLU A 106 -10.41 -23.85 -21.91
N GLY A 107 -9.30 -23.15 -21.71
CA GLY A 107 -8.68 -22.37 -22.79
C GLY A 107 -9.40 -21.09 -23.19
N GLN A 108 -10.40 -20.67 -22.45
CA GLN A 108 -11.01 -19.35 -22.60
C GLN A 108 -10.28 -18.32 -21.76
N VAL A 109 -9.81 -17.27 -22.40
CA VAL A 109 -9.18 -16.12 -21.74
C VAL A 109 -10.22 -15.47 -20.84
N ALA A 110 -10.03 -15.54 -19.53
CA ALA A 110 -10.83 -14.75 -18.61
C ALA A 110 -10.44 -13.29 -18.75
N TYR A 111 -11.38 -12.51 -19.10
CA TYR A 111 -11.25 -11.08 -19.24
C TYR A 111 -11.12 -10.44 -17.86
N GLY A 112 -10.47 -9.29 -17.79
CA GLY A 112 -10.35 -8.50 -16.57
C GLY A 112 -11.70 -8.31 -15.87
N TRP A 113 -11.67 -7.82 -14.65
CA TRP A 113 -12.86 -7.73 -13.78
C TRP A 113 -14.02 -7.08 -14.50
N ALA A 114 -15.03 -7.90 -14.74
CA ALA A 114 -16.27 -7.49 -15.37
C ALA A 114 -17.24 -6.99 -14.30
N ASN A 115 -18.05 -6.03 -14.65
CA ASN A 115 -19.27 -5.78 -13.90
C ASN A 115 -20.15 -7.04 -14.01
N GLN A 116 -20.51 -7.62 -12.88
CA GLN A 116 -21.35 -8.82 -12.81
C GLN A 116 -22.58 -8.51 -11.99
N GLN A 117 -23.74 -8.69 -12.60
CA GLN A 117 -25.02 -8.56 -11.93
C GLN A 117 -25.73 -9.90 -11.93
N GLU A 118 -25.98 -10.46 -10.75
CA GLU A 118 -26.70 -11.71 -10.59
C GLU A 118 -28.19 -11.45 -10.39
N PHE A 119 -29.01 -12.19 -11.14
CA PHE A 119 -30.47 -12.17 -11.06
C PHE A 119 -30.97 -13.52 -10.57
N GLN A 120 -31.69 -13.53 -9.46
CA GLN A 120 -32.31 -14.72 -8.92
C GLN A 120 -33.49 -15.14 -9.79
N VAL A 121 -33.57 -16.42 -10.13
CA VAL A 121 -34.66 -17.03 -10.88
C VAL A 121 -35.49 -17.95 -10.01
N ASN A 122 -34.80 -18.86 -9.28
CA ASN A 122 -35.39 -19.82 -8.35
C ASN A 122 -36.67 -20.50 -8.89
N THR A 123 -36.61 -20.92 -10.13
CA THR A 123 -37.78 -21.48 -10.86
C THR A 123 -37.48 -22.93 -11.23
N GLU A 124 -38.39 -23.85 -10.89
CA GLU A 124 -38.29 -25.23 -11.36
C GLU A 124 -38.44 -25.29 -12.87
N VAL A 125 -37.60 -26.10 -13.52
CA VAL A 125 -37.69 -26.42 -14.94
C VAL A 125 -38.46 -27.72 -15.08
N PRO A 126 -39.74 -27.67 -15.51
CA PRO A 126 -40.66 -28.80 -15.44
C PRO A 126 -40.25 -29.97 -16.33
N LYS A 127 -40.61 -31.16 -15.91
CA LYS A 127 -40.59 -32.37 -16.73
C LYS A 127 -41.62 -32.34 -17.83
N ALA A 128 -41.41 -33.13 -18.86
CA ALA A 128 -42.44 -33.36 -19.85
C ALA A 128 -43.64 -34.10 -19.23
N PRO A 129 -44.91 -33.77 -19.60
CA PRO A 129 -46.05 -34.51 -19.13
C PRO A 129 -46.04 -35.95 -19.70
N ILE A 130 -46.31 -36.93 -18.86
CA ILE A 130 -46.39 -38.33 -19.26
C ILE A 130 -47.82 -38.62 -19.75
N THR A 131 -47.95 -39.07 -20.98
CA THR A 131 -49.22 -39.49 -21.57
C THR A 131 -49.07 -40.92 -22.10
N GLY A 132 -49.72 -41.88 -21.44
CA GLY A 132 -49.66 -43.28 -21.83
C GLY A 132 -48.50 -44.05 -21.22
N ASP A 133 -48.24 -45.25 -21.70
CA ASP A 133 -47.16 -46.12 -21.29
C ASP A 133 -45.87 -45.67 -21.96
N VAL A 134 -44.84 -45.32 -21.14
CA VAL A 134 -43.56 -44.76 -21.62
C VAL A 134 -42.39 -45.61 -21.12
N PRO A 135 -41.24 -45.61 -21.78
CA PRO A 135 -40.05 -46.33 -21.36
C PRO A 135 -39.50 -45.76 -20.06
N ALA A 136 -38.75 -46.59 -19.30
CA ALA A 136 -38.13 -46.22 -18.03
C ALA A 136 -37.24 -44.96 -18.12
N HIS A 137 -36.65 -44.71 -19.31
CA HIS A 137 -35.98 -43.46 -19.66
C HIS A 137 -36.82 -42.79 -20.74
N TYR A 138 -37.53 -41.76 -20.35
CA TYR A 138 -38.43 -41.01 -21.26
C TYR A 138 -37.77 -39.72 -21.72
N PHE A 139 -37.52 -39.61 -23.01
CA PHE A 139 -36.97 -38.43 -23.67
C PHE A 139 -38.07 -37.60 -24.30
N ALA A 140 -38.37 -36.50 -23.67
CA ALA A 140 -39.31 -35.50 -24.16
C ALA A 140 -39.01 -34.14 -23.52
N ASP A 141 -39.20 -33.10 -24.33
CA ASP A 141 -38.99 -31.73 -23.86
C ASP A 141 -40.10 -31.33 -22.88
N GLY A 142 -39.69 -30.91 -21.69
CA GLY A 142 -40.56 -30.27 -20.71
C GLY A 142 -40.91 -28.83 -21.10
N THR A 143 -41.66 -28.16 -20.26
CA THR A 143 -41.98 -26.75 -20.47
C THR A 143 -40.74 -25.89 -20.24
N PRO A 144 -40.30 -25.08 -21.23
CA PRO A 144 -39.11 -24.26 -21.08
C PRO A 144 -39.33 -23.09 -20.11
N VAL A 145 -38.29 -22.78 -19.33
CA VAL A 145 -38.20 -21.55 -18.53
C VAL A 145 -37.34 -20.55 -19.29
N THR A 146 -37.82 -19.32 -19.43
CA THR A 146 -37.15 -18.28 -20.22
C THR A 146 -36.81 -17.04 -19.42
N ARG A 147 -35.71 -16.37 -19.77
CA ARG A 147 -35.33 -15.03 -19.29
C ARG A 147 -34.75 -14.23 -20.44
N THR A 148 -35.00 -12.91 -20.44
CA THR A 148 -34.55 -12.01 -21.51
C THR A 148 -33.61 -10.97 -20.92
N ILE A 149 -32.48 -10.78 -21.57
CA ILE A 149 -31.45 -9.79 -21.28
C ILE A 149 -31.59 -8.66 -22.29
N THR A 150 -31.69 -7.44 -21.80
CA THR A 150 -31.89 -6.24 -22.65
C THR A 150 -30.68 -5.30 -22.61
N ASP A 151 -29.75 -5.45 -21.63
CA ASP A 151 -28.56 -4.63 -21.58
C ASP A 151 -27.56 -5.03 -22.67
N THR A 152 -27.39 -4.13 -23.63
CA THR A 152 -26.51 -4.31 -24.80
C THR A 152 -25.03 -4.36 -24.49
N ASN A 153 -24.62 -4.05 -23.26
CA ASN A 153 -23.23 -4.11 -22.83
C ASN A 153 -22.80 -5.51 -22.32
N VAL A 154 -23.77 -6.40 -22.12
CA VAL A 154 -23.50 -7.76 -21.64
C VAL A 154 -22.76 -8.56 -22.71
N THR A 155 -21.61 -9.09 -22.37
CA THR A 155 -20.73 -9.84 -23.28
C THR A 155 -20.73 -11.34 -23.03
N ALA A 156 -21.17 -11.77 -21.84
CA ALA A 156 -21.28 -13.18 -21.48
C ALA A 156 -22.35 -13.39 -20.39
N VAL A 157 -22.82 -14.62 -20.28
CA VAL A 157 -23.78 -15.02 -19.25
C VAL A 157 -23.26 -16.23 -18.50
N ARG A 158 -23.48 -16.23 -17.19
CA ARG A 158 -23.30 -17.38 -16.31
C ARG A 158 -24.67 -17.84 -15.83
N ILE A 159 -24.99 -19.09 -16.03
CA ILE A 159 -26.23 -19.71 -15.58
C ILE A 159 -25.90 -20.67 -14.43
N THR A 160 -26.68 -20.59 -13.35
CA THR A 160 -26.61 -21.52 -12.22
C THR A 160 -27.89 -22.36 -12.19
N VAL A 161 -27.74 -23.64 -12.47
CA VAL A 161 -28.81 -24.63 -12.37
C VAL A 161 -28.44 -25.70 -11.36
N GLY A 162 -29.41 -26.47 -10.88
CA GLY A 162 -29.08 -27.54 -9.97
C GLY A 162 -30.30 -28.29 -9.43
N THR A 163 -30.06 -29.12 -8.45
CA THR A 163 -31.09 -29.94 -7.80
C THR A 163 -30.90 -29.91 -6.28
N PRO A 164 -31.97 -29.77 -5.50
CA PRO A 164 -31.88 -29.86 -4.03
C PRO A 164 -31.46 -31.26 -3.56
N THR A 165 -31.92 -32.28 -4.25
CA THR A 165 -31.64 -33.69 -3.97
C THR A 165 -31.76 -34.47 -5.27
N LEU A 166 -30.81 -35.35 -5.57
CA LEU A 166 -30.86 -36.25 -6.72
C LEU A 166 -30.71 -37.70 -6.23
N GLN A 167 -31.79 -38.44 -6.22
CA GLN A 167 -31.75 -39.85 -5.81
C GLN A 167 -32.96 -40.61 -6.33
N LYS A 168 -32.82 -41.93 -6.32
CA LYS A 168 -33.89 -42.88 -6.54
C LYS A 168 -33.90 -43.88 -5.40
N ILE A 169 -35.07 -44.13 -4.83
CA ILE A 169 -35.31 -45.17 -3.82
C ILE A 169 -36.09 -46.29 -4.51
N THR A 170 -35.49 -47.47 -4.60
CA THR A 170 -36.12 -48.63 -5.21
C THR A 170 -37.24 -49.20 -4.30
N ASP A 171 -38.11 -50.06 -4.88
CA ASP A 171 -39.13 -50.81 -4.12
C ASP A 171 -38.59 -51.60 -2.94
N LYS A 172 -37.29 -51.99 -2.95
CA LYS A 172 -36.59 -52.69 -1.89
C LYS A 172 -35.90 -51.74 -0.88
N GLY A 173 -36.05 -50.42 -1.05
CA GLY A 173 -35.46 -49.43 -0.17
C GLY A 173 -34.00 -49.07 -0.50
N ASP A 174 -33.42 -49.61 -1.58
CA ASP A 174 -32.07 -49.25 -2.00
C ASP A 174 -32.03 -47.83 -2.52
N GLN A 175 -31.08 -47.04 -2.04
CA GLN A 175 -30.85 -45.68 -2.55
C GLN A 175 -29.83 -45.71 -3.71
N ARG A 176 -30.24 -45.25 -4.86
CA ARG A 176 -29.41 -45.20 -6.09
C ARG A 176 -29.38 -43.80 -6.70
N GLY A 177 -28.44 -43.60 -7.65
CA GLY A 177 -28.38 -42.37 -8.42
C GLY A 177 -29.50 -42.24 -9.46
N SER A 178 -29.83 -41.02 -9.83
CA SER A 178 -30.73 -40.68 -10.94
C SER A 178 -30.01 -39.71 -11.89
N PHE A 179 -30.70 -39.16 -12.88
CA PHE A 179 -30.15 -38.24 -13.86
C PHE A 179 -31.14 -37.15 -14.25
N ILE A 180 -30.59 -36.02 -14.70
CA ILE A 180 -31.33 -34.87 -15.26
C ILE A 180 -30.62 -34.45 -16.53
N ASP A 181 -31.30 -34.61 -17.70
CA ASP A 181 -30.83 -34.08 -18.96
C ASP A 181 -31.55 -32.78 -19.27
N PHE A 182 -30.84 -31.78 -19.72
CA PHE A 182 -31.39 -30.49 -20.07
C PHE A 182 -30.61 -29.82 -21.20
N LYS A 183 -31.30 -28.94 -21.93
CA LYS A 183 -30.68 -28.09 -22.94
C LYS A 183 -30.82 -26.63 -22.56
N ILE A 184 -29.82 -25.86 -22.95
CA ILE A 184 -29.84 -24.40 -22.87
C ILE A 184 -29.74 -23.87 -24.30
N GLU A 185 -30.66 -22.99 -24.66
CA GLU A 185 -30.75 -22.40 -25.98
C GLU A 185 -30.89 -20.88 -25.85
N VAL A 186 -30.40 -20.17 -26.84
CA VAL A 186 -30.39 -18.71 -26.88
C VAL A 186 -31.02 -18.23 -28.19
N ASP A 187 -31.88 -17.23 -28.09
CA ASP A 187 -32.44 -16.50 -29.21
C ASP A 187 -31.87 -15.07 -29.18
N TYR A 188 -31.22 -14.69 -30.26
CA TYR A 188 -30.70 -13.34 -30.48
C TYR A 188 -31.69 -12.53 -31.31
N ASN A 189 -32.29 -11.52 -30.71
CA ASN A 189 -33.18 -10.57 -31.35
C ASN A 189 -34.35 -11.21 -32.16
N GLY A 190 -34.90 -12.32 -31.65
CA GLY A 190 -36.04 -13.00 -32.30
C GLY A 190 -35.69 -13.83 -33.54
N THR A 191 -34.42 -14.17 -33.74
CA THR A 191 -33.98 -14.99 -34.90
C THR A 191 -34.22 -16.49 -34.73
N GLY A 192 -34.68 -16.91 -33.55
CA GLY A 192 -34.96 -18.29 -33.19
C GLY A 192 -33.92 -18.88 -32.23
N PHE A 193 -34.35 -19.89 -31.47
CA PHE A 193 -33.52 -20.53 -30.44
C PHE A 193 -32.48 -21.48 -31.02
N ASN A 194 -31.23 -21.24 -30.68
CA ASN A 194 -30.10 -22.09 -31.02
C ASN A 194 -29.41 -22.60 -29.75
N PRO A 195 -28.92 -23.85 -29.72
CA PRO A 195 -28.21 -24.37 -28.55
C PRO A 195 -26.92 -23.63 -28.32
N ILE A 196 -26.59 -23.37 -27.03
CA ILE A 196 -25.28 -22.87 -26.67
C ILE A 196 -24.22 -23.97 -26.85
N PRO A 197 -22.90 -23.60 -26.86
CA PRO A 197 -21.84 -24.59 -26.91
C PRO A 197 -21.97 -25.64 -25.78
N ASN A 198 -21.71 -26.90 -26.12
CA ASN A 198 -21.79 -28.08 -25.24
C ASN A 198 -23.22 -28.45 -24.76
N SER A 199 -24.27 -27.79 -25.24
CA SER A 199 -25.64 -28.25 -25.01
C SER A 199 -25.99 -29.48 -25.89
N PRO A 200 -26.67 -30.52 -25.38
CA PRO A 200 -27.30 -30.67 -24.06
C PRO A 200 -26.35 -31.04 -22.94
N PHE A 201 -26.78 -30.81 -21.68
CA PHE A 201 -26.06 -31.11 -20.45
C PHE A 201 -26.73 -32.21 -19.65
N GLU A 202 -25.92 -32.95 -18.87
CA GLU A 202 -26.39 -33.97 -17.95
C GLU A 202 -25.91 -33.63 -16.50
N ILE A 203 -26.78 -33.89 -15.51
CA ILE A 203 -26.44 -34.05 -14.10
C ILE A 203 -26.79 -35.47 -13.74
N LYS A 204 -25.82 -36.28 -13.27
CA LYS A 204 -26.02 -37.71 -13.02
C LYS A 204 -25.28 -38.15 -11.77
N GLY A 205 -25.96 -38.91 -10.95
CA GLY A 205 -25.41 -39.46 -9.73
C GLY A 205 -26.39 -39.45 -8.58
N ARG A 206 -25.89 -39.50 -7.36
CA ARG A 206 -26.69 -39.41 -6.14
C ARG A 206 -26.15 -38.31 -5.24
N THR A 207 -26.98 -37.37 -4.88
CA THR A 207 -26.68 -36.38 -3.83
C THR A 207 -27.91 -36.20 -2.92
N PRO A 208 -27.76 -36.32 -1.59
CA PRO A 208 -28.81 -35.98 -0.64
C PRO A 208 -28.91 -34.45 -0.42
N ASP A 209 -27.89 -33.70 -0.77
CA ASP A 209 -27.74 -32.26 -0.54
C ASP A 209 -27.82 -31.47 -1.84
N LEU A 210 -27.96 -30.14 -1.70
CA LEU A 210 -27.99 -29.22 -2.80
C LEU A 210 -26.74 -29.34 -3.69
N TYR A 211 -26.96 -29.66 -4.96
CA TYR A 211 -25.94 -29.59 -5.99
C TYR A 211 -26.25 -28.48 -6.99
N GLN A 212 -25.24 -27.67 -7.33
CA GLN A 212 -25.34 -26.60 -8.32
C GLN A 212 -24.27 -26.75 -9.40
N LYS A 213 -24.68 -26.64 -10.65
CA LYS A 213 -23.83 -26.64 -11.84
C LYS A 213 -23.83 -25.25 -12.47
N VAL A 214 -22.66 -24.73 -12.75
CA VAL A 214 -22.46 -23.41 -13.35
C VAL A 214 -22.05 -23.58 -14.81
N ILE A 215 -22.76 -22.87 -15.71
CA ILE A 215 -22.52 -22.91 -17.15
C ILE A 215 -22.28 -21.48 -17.62
N ASN A 216 -21.13 -21.24 -18.27
CA ASN A 216 -20.77 -19.94 -18.82
C ASN A 216 -20.74 -20.02 -20.34
N PHE A 217 -21.25 -18.97 -21.01
CA PHE A 217 -21.13 -18.83 -22.45
C PHE A 217 -21.06 -17.34 -22.86
N PRO A 218 -20.36 -17.02 -23.97
CA PRO A 218 -20.33 -15.66 -24.51
C PRO A 218 -21.63 -15.34 -25.26
N ILE A 219 -22.02 -14.06 -25.27
CA ILE A 219 -23.03 -13.53 -26.17
C ILE A 219 -22.34 -13.17 -27.47
N THR A 220 -22.88 -13.70 -28.60
CA THR A 220 -22.29 -13.52 -29.93
C THR A 220 -23.22 -12.87 -30.94
N GLY A 221 -24.47 -12.56 -30.55
CA GLY A 221 -25.48 -11.97 -31.42
C GLY A 221 -26.11 -10.71 -30.85
N ASP A 222 -27.09 -10.17 -31.55
CA ASP A 222 -27.75 -8.92 -31.23
C ASP A 222 -28.79 -9.05 -30.11
N PHE A 223 -29.03 -7.96 -29.41
CA PHE A 223 -30.00 -7.86 -28.32
C PHE A 223 -31.40 -7.50 -28.82
N PRO A 224 -32.48 -7.87 -28.12
CA PRO A 224 -32.48 -8.58 -26.83
C PRO A 224 -32.07 -10.04 -26.95
N VAL A 225 -31.45 -10.59 -25.91
CA VAL A 225 -31.03 -12.00 -25.85
C VAL A 225 -31.98 -12.77 -24.95
N THR A 226 -32.71 -13.73 -25.49
CA THR A 226 -33.61 -14.58 -24.72
C THR A 226 -32.99 -15.96 -24.51
N ILE A 227 -32.79 -16.32 -23.23
CA ILE A 227 -32.26 -17.61 -22.83
C ILE A 227 -33.43 -18.50 -22.42
N ARG A 228 -33.42 -19.75 -22.86
CA ARG A 228 -34.36 -20.76 -22.39
C ARG A 228 -33.63 -22.01 -21.91
N ILE A 229 -34.16 -22.58 -20.84
CA ILE A 229 -33.71 -23.87 -20.28
C ILE A 229 -34.87 -24.83 -20.37
N THR A 230 -34.61 -26.00 -20.95
CA THR A 230 -35.65 -27.05 -21.13
C THR A 230 -35.07 -28.36 -20.58
N ARG A 231 -35.81 -29.03 -19.74
CA ARG A 231 -35.50 -30.40 -19.35
C ARG A 231 -35.89 -31.35 -20.49
N THR A 232 -34.99 -32.28 -20.87
CA THR A 232 -35.15 -33.10 -22.08
C THR A 232 -35.35 -34.57 -21.77
N SER A 233 -35.24 -34.98 -20.52
CA SER A 233 -35.50 -36.37 -20.11
C SER A 233 -36.02 -36.48 -18.68
N GLN A 234 -36.59 -37.62 -18.39
CA GLN A 234 -36.96 -38.02 -17.03
C GLN A 234 -36.87 -39.54 -16.85
N GLU A 235 -36.56 -39.97 -15.66
CA GLU A 235 -36.67 -41.37 -15.27
C GLU A 235 -38.12 -41.67 -14.86
N VAL A 236 -38.70 -42.73 -15.43
CA VAL A 236 -40.08 -43.14 -15.14
C VAL A 236 -40.06 -44.60 -14.70
N ARG A 237 -40.22 -44.83 -13.40
CA ARG A 237 -40.34 -46.15 -12.81
C ARG A 237 -41.45 -46.10 -11.76
N PRO A 238 -42.62 -46.65 -12.04
CA PRO A 238 -43.78 -46.56 -11.13
C PRO A 238 -43.53 -47.16 -9.75
N GLU A 239 -42.60 -48.15 -9.68
CA GLU A 239 -42.23 -48.86 -8.45
C GLU A 239 -41.19 -48.10 -7.58
N ASP A 240 -40.43 -47.17 -8.18
CA ASP A 240 -39.39 -46.42 -7.53
C ASP A 240 -39.87 -45.01 -7.13
N THR A 241 -39.33 -44.50 -6.00
CA THR A 241 -39.52 -43.09 -5.66
C THR A 241 -38.32 -42.30 -6.18
N ILE A 242 -38.53 -41.38 -7.13
CA ILE A 242 -37.51 -40.58 -7.80
C ILE A 242 -37.62 -39.14 -7.32
N THR A 243 -36.53 -38.62 -6.74
CA THR A 243 -36.38 -37.19 -6.36
C THR A 243 -35.32 -36.58 -7.28
N ASP A 244 -35.74 -35.73 -8.19
CA ASP A 244 -34.90 -35.18 -9.25
C ASP A 244 -35.43 -33.80 -9.72
N ASP A 245 -35.85 -32.96 -8.77
CA ASP A 245 -36.29 -31.60 -9.04
C ASP A 245 -35.13 -30.82 -9.67
N PHE A 246 -35.42 -30.13 -10.77
CA PHE A 246 -34.41 -29.35 -11.50
C PHE A 246 -34.76 -27.88 -11.45
N ILE A 247 -33.88 -27.06 -10.89
CA ILE A 247 -34.14 -25.65 -10.62
C ILE A 247 -33.13 -24.79 -11.36
N TRP A 248 -33.61 -23.77 -12.06
CA TRP A 248 -32.79 -22.64 -12.48
C TRP A 248 -32.70 -21.63 -11.35
N TYR A 249 -31.53 -21.60 -10.64
CA TYR A 249 -31.35 -20.77 -9.47
C TYR A 249 -31.12 -19.31 -9.82
N SER A 250 -30.17 -19.04 -10.71
CA SER A 250 -29.84 -17.67 -11.09
C SER A 250 -29.20 -17.59 -12.49
N TYR A 251 -29.17 -16.39 -13.05
CA TYR A 251 -28.27 -16.06 -14.12
C TYR A 251 -27.51 -14.78 -13.77
N THR A 252 -26.28 -14.66 -14.28
CA THR A 252 -25.42 -13.50 -14.06
C THR A 252 -25.07 -12.88 -15.41
N GLU A 253 -25.42 -11.62 -15.58
CA GLU A 253 -24.98 -10.80 -16.69
C GLU A 253 -23.54 -10.35 -16.44
N LYS A 254 -22.66 -10.58 -17.41
CA LYS A 254 -21.25 -10.24 -17.34
C LYS A 254 -20.91 -9.22 -18.41
N ILE A 255 -20.33 -8.10 -17.99
CA ILE A 255 -19.75 -7.11 -18.89
C ILE A 255 -18.22 -7.29 -18.79
N ASN A 256 -17.63 -7.93 -19.77
CA ASN A 256 -16.22 -8.25 -19.79
C ASN A 256 -15.42 -7.11 -20.43
N ASP A 257 -15.08 -6.09 -19.64
CA ASP A 257 -14.17 -5.04 -20.06
C ASP A 257 -12.71 -5.38 -19.70
N ARG A 258 -11.79 -5.02 -20.59
CA ARG A 258 -10.37 -5.23 -20.42
C ARG A 258 -9.73 -4.02 -19.76
N PHE A 259 -9.82 -3.94 -18.43
CA PHE A 259 -9.21 -2.84 -17.68
C PHE A 259 -7.72 -3.08 -17.48
N ARG A 260 -6.91 -2.12 -17.91
CA ARG A 260 -5.45 -2.14 -17.71
C ARG A 260 -5.03 -1.51 -16.41
N TYR A 261 -5.89 -0.73 -15.77
CA TYR A 261 -5.61 0.04 -14.55
C TYR A 261 -4.26 0.77 -14.61
N PRO A 262 -4.04 1.67 -15.60
CA PRO A 262 -2.77 2.34 -15.78
C PRO A 262 -2.39 3.11 -14.52
N ASN A 263 -1.11 3.04 -14.16
CA ASN A 263 -0.54 3.65 -12.95
C ASN A 263 -1.10 3.13 -11.61
N SER A 264 -1.79 1.98 -11.59
CA SER A 264 -2.23 1.33 -10.35
C SER A 264 -1.52 -0.01 -10.20
N ALA A 265 -0.79 -0.20 -9.10
CA ALA A 265 -0.15 -1.47 -8.80
C ALA A 265 -1.18 -2.42 -8.20
N LEU A 266 -1.26 -3.64 -8.74
CA LEU A 266 -2.29 -4.61 -8.40
C LEU A 266 -1.69 -5.98 -8.13
N PHE A 267 -2.36 -6.75 -7.27
CA PHE A 267 -2.17 -8.17 -7.14
C PHE A 267 -3.49 -8.89 -7.40
N ALA A 268 -3.52 -9.73 -8.43
CA ALA A 268 -4.69 -10.51 -8.79
C ALA A 268 -4.49 -11.98 -8.40
N LEU A 269 -5.50 -12.58 -7.79
CA LEU A 269 -5.45 -13.96 -7.37
C LEU A 269 -6.76 -14.69 -7.64
N LYS A 270 -6.63 -16.00 -7.97
CA LYS A 270 -7.71 -16.97 -8.07
C LYS A 270 -7.42 -18.08 -7.06
N VAL A 271 -8.34 -18.32 -6.15
CA VAL A 271 -8.22 -19.37 -5.13
C VAL A 271 -9.46 -20.24 -5.06
N ASP A 272 -9.28 -21.50 -4.72
CA ASP A 272 -10.38 -22.44 -4.50
C ASP A 272 -10.92 -22.30 -3.07
N ALA A 273 -12.24 -22.18 -2.94
CA ALA A 273 -12.91 -22.03 -1.66
C ALA A 273 -12.88 -23.31 -0.80
N GLN A 274 -12.48 -24.46 -1.34
CA GLN A 274 -12.33 -25.68 -0.53
C GLN A 274 -11.27 -25.54 0.56
N GLN A 275 -10.25 -24.69 0.33
CA GLN A 275 -9.17 -24.48 1.30
C GLN A 275 -9.48 -23.40 2.33
N PHE A 276 -10.37 -22.47 1.98
CA PHE A 276 -10.67 -21.32 2.80
C PHE A 276 -12.18 -21.20 2.98
N PRO A 277 -12.73 -21.46 4.19
CA PRO A 277 -14.16 -21.28 4.45
C PRO A 277 -14.61 -19.82 4.30
N GLN A 278 -13.66 -18.90 4.35
CA GLN A 278 -13.84 -17.46 4.10
C GLN A 278 -12.65 -16.94 3.27
N ILE A 279 -12.83 -15.82 2.59
CA ILE A 279 -11.74 -15.14 1.90
C ILE A 279 -10.65 -14.79 2.94
N PRO A 280 -9.40 -15.29 2.79
CA PRO A 280 -8.35 -15.05 3.79
C PRO A 280 -7.99 -13.57 3.87
N ASP A 281 -7.58 -13.12 5.04
CA ASP A 281 -6.93 -11.82 5.21
C ASP A 281 -5.61 -11.81 4.44
N ARG A 282 -5.39 -10.75 3.65
CA ARG A 282 -4.24 -10.63 2.77
C ARG A 282 -3.34 -9.49 3.21
N ALA A 283 -2.05 -9.77 3.28
CA ALA A 283 -1.02 -8.76 3.52
C ALA A 283 0.09 -8.89 2.46
N TYR A 284 0.69 -7.77 2.12
CA TYR A 284 1.70 -7.67 1.06
C TYR A 284 2.93 -6.94 1.58
N ARG A 285 4.12 -7.52 1.40
CA ARG A 285 5.39 -6.84 1.60
C ARG A 285 5.89 -6.33 0.25
N ILE A 286 5.96 -5.01 0.09
CA ILE A 286 6.35 -4.38 -1.17
C ILE A 286 7.45 -3.34 -0.94
N ARG A 287 8.34 -3.16 -1.91
CA ARG A 287 9.07 -1.91 -2.10
C ARG A 287 8.13 -0.95 -2.80
N GLY A 288 7.73 0.09 -2.09
CA GLY A 288 6.66 0.99 -2.48
C GLY A 288 6.94 1.81 -3.73
N MET A 289 6.31 2.97 -3.83
CA MET A 289 6.38 3.81 -5.01
C MET A 289 7.81 4.23 -5.37
N THR A 290 8.08 4.27 -6.69
CA THR A 290 9.30 4.85 -7.21
C THR A 290 9.19 6.36 -7.26
N LEU A 291 10.21 7.07 -6.78
CA LEU A 291 10.25 8.52 -6.62
C LEU A 291 11.25 9.16 -7.58
N ARG A 292 11.14 10.47 -7.81
CA ARG A 292 12.18 11.25 -8.44
C ARG A 292 13.32 11.47 -7.44
N VAL A 293 14.54 11.21 -7.85
CA VAL A 293 15.73 11.36 -7.01
C VAL A 293 16.75 12.26 -7.68
N PRO A 294 17.56 13.04 -6.94
CA PRO A 294 18.58 13.91 -7.51
C PRO A 294 19.50 13.19 -8.48
N HIS A 295 19.96 13.92 -9.50
CA HIS A 295 20.82 13.38 -10.55
C HIS A 295 22.09 12.70 -10.00
N ASN A 296 22.62 13.23 -8.89
CA ASN A 296 23.86 12.77 -8.24
C ASN A 296 23.62 11.75 -7.11
N ALA A 297 22.38 11.27 -6.93
CA ALA A 297 22.02 10.28 -5.93
C ALA A 297 22.38 8.86 -6.36
N THR A 298 22.81 8.03 -5.42
CA THR A 298 22.93 6.57 -5.56
C THR A 298 22.13 5.93 -4.44
N ILE A 299 21.27 4.97 -4.79
CA ILE A 299 20.36 4.32 -3.83
C ILE A 299 20.84 2.90 -3.56
N SER A 300 20.92 2.54 -2.29
CA SER A 300 21.26 1.17 -1.86
C SER A 300 20.05 0.23 -1.97
N SER A 301 20.27 -1.08 -1.83
CA SER A 301 19.21 -2.09 -1.75
C SER A 301 18.24 -1.88 -0.58
N THR A 302 18.65 -1.14 0.46
CA THR A 302 17.82 -0.79 1.62
C THR A 302 17.04 0.51 1.44
N GLY A 303 17.15 1.18 0.28
CA GLY A 303 16.49 2.45 0.01
C GLY A 303 17.24 3.69 0.49
N ARG A 304 18.40 3.53 1.13
CA ARG A 304 19.24 4.64 1.60
C ARG A 304 19.88 5.37 0.43
N VAL A 305 19.87 6.70 0.47
CA VAL A 305 20.44 7.57 -0.56
C VAL A 305 21.85 8.02 -0.16
N THR A 306 22.76 8.02 -1.11
CA THR A 306 24.09 8.65 -1.01
C THR A 306 24.31 9.58 -2.16
N TYR A 307 25.08 10.63 -1.97
CA TYR A 307 25.31 11.66 -2.97
C TYR A 307 26.76 11.75 -3.35
N SER A 308 27.03 12.04 -4.65
CA SER A 308 28.39 12.26 -5.15
C SER A 308 28.42 13.57 -5.97
N GLY A 309 29.48 14.38 -5.76
CA GLY A 309 29.62 15.67 -6.45
C GLY A 309 28.63 16.73 -5.99
N THR A 310 28.54 17.82 -6.75
CA THR A 310 27.69 18.97 -6.46
C THR A 310 26.30 18.77 -7.02
N PHE A 311 25.26 19.04 -6.23
CA PHE A 311 23.89 19.04 -6.69
C PHE A 311 23.58 20.30 -7.51
N ASN A 312 23.03 20.13 -8.70
CA ASN A 312 22.71 21.20 -9.64
C ASN A 312 21.22 21.54 -9.71
N GLY A 313 20.39 21.02 -8.80
CA GLY A 313 18.94 21.25 -8.77
C GLY A 313 18.12 20.37 -9.72
N THR A 314 18.72 19.35 -10.36
CA THR A 314 18.00 18.46 -11.28
C THR A 314 17.81 17.05 -10.75
N PHE A 315 16.83 16.34 -11.31
CA PHE A 315 16.53 14.95 -10.99
C PHE A 315 17.00 13.99 -12.10
N LYS A 316 17.13 12.71 -11.74
CA LYS A 316 17.30 11.64 -12.72
C LYS A 316 16.05 11.51 -13.59
N ALA A 317 16.22 11.11 -14.85
CA ALA A 317 15.11 10.81 -15.76
C ALA A 317 14.29 9.59 -15.29
N ALA A 318 14.96 8.56 -14.76
CA ALA A 318 14.30 7.37 -14.20
C ALA A 318 13.92 7.61 -12.74
N ARG A 319 12.72 7.18 -12.37
CA ARG A 319 12.29 7.11 -10.96
C ARG A 319 12.90 5.88 -10.31
N GLU A 320 13.34 6.01 -9.07
CA GLU A 320 13.94 4.93 -8.29
C GLU A 320 13.23 4.79 -6.94
N TRP A 321 13.29 3.60 -6.35
CA TRP A 321 12.71 3.37 -5.04
C TRP A 321 13.66 3.85 -3.94
N THR A 322 13.15 4.66 -3.04
CA THR A 322 13.84 5.08 -1.81
C THR A 322 12.83 5.25 -0.69
N ASN A 323 13.29 5.07 0.54
CA ASN A 323 12.55 5.36 1.77
C ASN A 323 13.03 6.65 2.46
N ASP A 324 13.71 7.52 1.72
CA ASP A 324 14.13 8.83 2.20
C ASP A 324 12.92 9.75 2.44
N PRO A 325 12.67 10.21 3.67
CA PRO A 325 11.48 10.98 3.99
C PRO A 325 11.41 12.34 3.29
N ALA A 326 12.55 12.97 2.98
CA ALA A 326 12.56 14.25 2.28
C ALA A 326 12.05 14.09 0.83
N TRP A 327 12.50 13.06 0.11
CA TRP A 327 12.03 12.81 -1.26
C TRP A 327 10.64 12.19 -1.31
N VAL A 328 10.21 11.47 -0.28
CA VAL A 328 8.80 11.05 -0.13
C VAL A 328 7.90 12.28 0.00
N LEU A 329 8.26 13.24 0.84
CA LEU A 329 7.51 14.49 0.97
C LEU A 329 7.53 15.31 -0.33
N TRP A 330 8.68 15.42 -1.01
CA TRP A 330 8.79 16.10 -2.29
C TRP A 330 7.85 15.51 -3.35
N ASP A 331 7.80 14.18 -3.45
CA ASP A 331 6.91 13.50 -4.42
C ASP A 331 5.45 13.77 -4.09
N LEU A 332 5.05 13.73 -2.81
CA LEU A 332 3.70 14.08 -2.39
C LEU A 332 3.33 15.53 -2.76
N LEU A 333 4.26 16.47 -2.61
CA LEU A 333 4.00 17.89 -2.92
C LEU A 333 3.93 18.16 -4.42
N THR A 334 4.64 17.39 -5.27
CA THR A 334 4.76 17.64 -6.71
C THR A 334 3.92 16.71 -7.57
N ASN A 335 3.37 15.64 -7.03
CA ASN A 335 2.58 14.69 -7.80
C ASN A 335 1.14 15.18 -8.01
N THR A 336 0.69 15.22 -9.27
CA THR A 336 -0.64 15.71 -9.65
C THR A 336 -1.74 14.66 -9.50
N ARG A 337 -1.40 13.37 -9.38
CA ARG A 337 -2.38 12.27 -9.33
C ARG A 337 -2.84 11.96 -7.90
N TYR A 338 -1.91 11.72 -7.00
CA TYR A 338 -2.20 11.33 -5.60
C TYR A 338 -1.70 12.32 -4.56
N GLY A 339 -1.02 13.38 -4.99
CA GLY A 339 -0.44 14.39 -4.13
C GLY A 339 -1.03 15.78 -4.33
N LEU A 340 -0.28 16.78 -3.91
CA LEU A 340 -0.67 18.18 -3.91
C LEU A 340 -0.18 18.96 -5.15
N GLY A 341 0.33 18.26 -6.17
CA GLY A 341 0.90 18.92 -7.35
C GLY A 341 -0.03 19.89 -8.05
N ASN A 342 -1.34 19.63 -8.06
CA ASN A 342 -2.32 20.57 -8.64
C ASN A 342 -2.43 21.91 -7.89
N GLN A 343 -2.04 21.97 -6.63
CA GLN A 343 -2.04 23.18 -5.79
C GLN A 343 -0.68 23.86 -5.73
N ILE A 344 0.39 23.09 -5.82
CA ILE A 344 1.77 23.57 -5.64
C ILE A 344 2.41 24.01 -6.95
N LEU A 345 2.21 23.22 -8.04
CA LEU A 345 2.84 23.48 -9.32
C LEU A 345 2.24 24.70 -10.02
N THR A 346 3.08 25.47 -10.69
CA THR A 346 2.65 26.59 -11.52
C THR A 346 1.97 26.12 -12.81
N ALA A 347 1.22 26.99 -13.45
CA ALA A 347 0.52 26.65 -14.71
C ALA A 347 1.44 26.09 -15.82
N PRO A 348 2.67 26.60 -16.06
CA PRO A 348 3.61 25.99 -16.98
C PRO A 348 4.06 24.58 -16.57
N GLU A 349 4.32 24.34 -15.28
CA GLU A 349 4.74 23.05 -14.74
C GLU A 349 3.61 22.01 -14.85
N LEU A 350 2.37 22.40 -14.55
CA LEU A 350 1.18 21.56 -14.76
C LEU A 350 0.99 21.20 -16.24
N ALA A 351 1.24 22.15 -17.13
CA ALA A 351 1.16 21.88 -18.57
C ALA A 351 2.27 20.93 -19.03
N ALA A 352 3.47 21.02 -18.45
CA ALA A 352 4.57 20.10 -18.69
C ALA A 352 4.26 18.69 -18.14
N ASP A 353 3.68 18.60 -16.94
CA ASP A 353 3.29 17.31 -16.33
C ASP A 353 2.24 16.58 -17.18
N ARG A 354 1.20 17.28 -17.64
CA ARG A 354 0.19 16.73 -18.56
C ARG A 354 0.78 16.21 -19.88
N LYS A 355 1.87 16.81 -20.34
CA LYS A 355 2.61 16.36 -21.54
C LYS A 355 3.63 15.27 -21.25
N GLY A 356 3.86 14.91 -19.98
CA GLY A 356 4.90 13.97 -19.55
C GLY A 356 6.33 14.53 -19.68
N THR A 357 6.49 15.85 -19.75
CA THR A 357 7.78 16.54 -19.88
C THR A 357 8.22 17.28 -18.63
N PHE A 358 7.46 17.22 -17.55
CA PHE A 358 7.83 17.81 -16.26
C PHE A 358 9.07 17.12 -15.69
N ASP A 359 10.12 17.88 -15.44
CA ASP A 359 11.40 17.38 -14.93
C ASP A 359 11.42 17.07 -13.43
N GLY A 360 10.39 17.49 -12.70
CA GLY A 360 10.24 17.29 -11.26
C GLY A 360 10.65 18.46 -10.40
N VAL A 361 11.20 19.52 -11.00
CA VAL A 361 11.57 20.75 -10.28
C VAL A 361 10.36 21.67 -10.20
N ALA A 362 9.93 21.98 -8.97
CA ALA A 362 8.82 22.88 -8.71
C ALA A 362 9.35 24.23 -8.21
N SER A 363 8.98 25.32 -8.88
CA SER A 363 9.47 26.66 -8.55
C SER A 363 8.96 27.20 -7.20
N ASN A 364 7.81 26.70 -6.74
CA ASN A 364 7.24 27.07 -5.44
C ASN A 364 7.79 26.23 -4.27
N LEU A 365 8.84 25.41 -4.50
CA LEU A 365 9.50 24.59 -3.48
C LEU A 365 11.01 24.87 -3.48
N ASP A 366 11.61 25.04 -2.32
CA ASP A 366 13.07 25.15 -2.19
C ASP A 366 13.74 23.78 -2.19
N ILE A 367 14.13 23.30 -3.36
CA ILE A 367 14.75 21.98 -3.57
C ILE A 367 16.04 21.79 -2.74
N TYR A 368 16.75 22.87 -2.43
CA TYR A 368 18.02 22.79 -1.69
C TYR A 368 17.79 22.50 -0.21
N SER A 369 16.72 23.00 0.38
CA SER A 369 16.33 22.64 1.76
C SER A 369 16.00 21.15 1.87
N PHE A 370 15.26 20.59 0.90
CA PHE A 370 14.97 19.15 0.83
C PHE A 370 16.23 18.31 0.61
N TYR A 371 17.13 18.76 -0.25
CA TYR A 371 18.40 18.07 -0.50
C TYR A 371 19.27 18.03 0.76
N LYS A 372 19.39 19.14 1.50
CA LYS A 372 20.11 19.22 2.79
C LYS A 372 19.49 18.29 3.82
N ALA A 373 18.18 18.30 3.95
CA ALA A 373 17.46 17.40 4.86
C ALA A 373 17.67 15.93 4.49
N SER A 374 17.63 15.59 3.21
CA SER A 374 17.91 14.23 2.75
C SER A 374 19.34 13.78 3.09
N GLN A 375 20.35 14.65 2.93
CA GLN A 375 21.72 14.32 3.34
C GLN A 375 21.80 13.95 4.82
N TYR A 376 21.12 14.70 5.68
CA TYR A 376 21.10 14.42 7.10
C TYR A 376 20.32 13.14 7.44
N CYS A 377 19.17 12.91 6.77
CA CYS A 377 18.36 11.70 6.94
C CYS A 377 19.13 10.42 6.62
N ASN A 378 19.97 10.47 5.58
CA ASN A 378 20.74 9.32 5.10
C ASN A 378 22.10 9.14 5.81
N GLY A 379 22.47 10.02 6.74
CA GLY A 379 23.62 9.82 7.63
C GLY A 379 23.47 8.50 8.39
N LEU A 380 24.55 7.69 8.45
CA LEU A 380 24.53 6.41 9.16
C LEU A 380 24.56 6.59 10.67
N VAL A 381 23.65 5.90 11.36
CA VAL A 381 23.64 5.77 12.83
C VAL A 381 23.52 4.29 13.16
N ARG A 382 24.57 3.72 13.77
CA ARG A 382 24.64 2.28 14.10
C ARG A 382 24.33 1.35 12.92
N GLY A 383 24.76 1.75 11.70
CA GLY A 383 24.64 0.92 10.49
C GLY A 383 23.35 1.09 9.68
N GLU A 384 22.39 1.86 10.16
CA GLU A 384 21.15 2.20 9.43
C GLU A 384 21.06 3.69 9.10
N ALA A 385 20.19 4.06 8.14
CA ALA A 385 19.89 5.46 7.87
C ALA A 385 19.29 6.14 9.13
N ARG A 386 19.65 7.40 9.36
CA ARG A 386 19.17 8.16 10.52
C ARG A 386 17.64 8.21 10.56
N PHE A 387 17.03 8.49 9.43
CA PHE A 387 15.57 8.49 9.25
C PHE A 387 15.19 7.77 7.97
N SER A 388 14.16 6.96 8.05
CA SER A 388 13.50 6.31 6.92
C SER A 388 11.99 6.45 7.08
N CYS A 389 11.27 6.45 5.96
CA CYS A 389 9.81 6.60 5.91
C CYS A 389 9.20 5.40 5.18
N ASN A 390 8.44 4.57 5.88
CA ASN A 390 7.72 3.44 5.32
C ASN A 390 6.28 3.47 5.83
N THR A 391 5.34 3.84 4.96
CA THR A 391 3.93 3.94 5.35
C THR A 391 2.99 3.66 4.18
N SER A 392 1.75 3.35 4.50
CA SER A 392 0.64 3.28 3.55
C SER A 392 -0.42 4.29 3.97
N ILE A 393 -0.77 5.20 3.06
CA ILE A 393 -1.81 6.21 3.27
C ILE A 393 -3.06 5.69 2.58
N GLN A 394 -4.04 5.24 3.35
CA GLN A 394 -5.25 4.59 2.82
C GLN A 394 -6.52 5.44 3.01
N THR A 395 -6.47 6.43 3.89
CA THR A 395 -7.60 7.30 4.21
C THR A 395 -7.32 8.73 3.75
N SER A 396 -8.37 9.42 3.32
CA SER A 396 -8.29 10.85 3.05
C SER A 396 -8.08 11.60 4.37
N THR A 397 -6.99 12.35 4.44
CA THR A 397 -6.66 13.24 5.56
C THR A 397 -6.47 14.66 5.07
N GLU A 398 -6.56 15.65 5.95
CA GLU A 398 -6.22 17.01 5.58
C GLU A 398 -4.75 17.10 5.13
N ALA A 399 -4.50 17.83 4.06
CA ALA A 399 -3.17 17.92 3.45
C ALA A 399 -2.11 18.46 4.42
N TYR A 400 -2.49 19.44 5.22
CA TYR A 400 -1.61 20.05 6.22
C TYR A 400 -1.18 19.06 7.31
N ASP A 401 -2.12 18.27 7.82
CA ASP A 401 -1.84 17.25 8.84
C ASP A 401 -0.92 16.17 8.30
N LEU A 402 -1.12 15.75 7.05
CA LEU A 402 -0.26 14.76 6.41
C LEU A 402 1.17 15.29 6.20
N ILE A 403 1.30 16.54 5.76
CA ILE A 403 2.61 17.20 5.62
C ILE A 403 3.32 17.26 6.99
N GLN A 404 2.62 17.65 8.04
CA GLN A 404 3.18 17.69 9.39
C GLN A 404 3.58 16.30 9.90
N GLN A 405 2.75 15.28 9.67
CA GLN A 405 3.08 13.90 10.03
C GLN A 405 4.33 13.41 9.28
N LEU A 406 4.46 13.68 7.99
CA LEU A 406 5.66 13.33 7.22
C LEU A 406 6.89 14.10 7.70
N CYS A 407 6.76 15.40 7.97
CA CYS A 407 7.83 16.22 8.54
C CYS A 407 8.28 15.71 9.91
N SER A 408 7.37 15.20 10.73
CA SER A 408 7.69 14.65 12.06
C SER A 408 8.61 13.42 11.99
N VAL A 409 8.60 12.65 10.88
CA VAL A 409 9.45 11.48 10.68
C VAL A 409 10.94 11.82 10.79
N PHE A 410 11.32 12.98 10.27
CA PHE A 410 12.72 13.44 10.21
C PHE A 410 12.96 14.76 10.93
N ARG A 411 12.08 15.12 11.86
CA ARG A 411 12.16 16.33 12.70
C ARG A 411 12.29 17.61 11.89
N ALA A 412 11.45 17.74 10.86
CA ALA A 412 11.40 18.91 10.01
C ALA A 412 10.14 19.75 10.27
N MET A 413 10.22 21.02 9.90
CA MET A 413 9.12 21.96 9.96
C MET A 413 9.00 22.66 8.59
N PRO A 414 7.85 22.59 7.92
CA PRO A 414 7.62 23.34 6.68
C PRO A 414 7.36 24.81 7.00
N TYR A 415 7.93 25.72 6.21
CA TYR A 415 7.71 27.15 6.31
C TYR A 415 7.76 27.84 4.94
N TRP A 416 7.10 28.96 4.81
CA TRP A 416 7.14 29.80 3.60
C TRP A 416 8.28 30.81 3.70
N SER A 417 9.11 30.86 2.68
CA SER A 417 10.18 31.84 2.53
C SER A 417 10.34 32.24 1.08
N GLU A 418 10.42 33.54 0.80
CA GLU A 418 10.70 34.07 -0.54
C GLU A 418 9.75 33.57 -1.65
N GLY A 419 8.51 33.24 -1.29
CA GLY A 419 7.51 32.72 -2.23
C GLY A 419 7.57 31.22 -2.47
N ALA A 420 8.48 30.49 -1.83
CA ALA A 420 8.61 29.04 -1.90
C ALA A 420 8.39 28.37 -0.53
N LEU A 421 7.89 27.15 -0.55
CA LEU A 421 7.85 26.29 0.62
C LEU A 421 9.24 25.66 0.83
N ALA A 422 9.83 25.96 1.97
CA ALA A 422 11.08 25.37 2.44
C ALA A 422 10.86 24.48 3.66
N ILE A 423 11.81 23.64 3.98
CA ILE A 423 11.81 22.84 5.21
C ILE A 423 13.03 23.19 6.06
N ALA A 424 12.79 23.43 7.34
CA ALA A 424 13.82 23.49 8.37
C ALA A 424 13.90 22.15 9.09
N GLN A 425 15.10 21.62 9.28
CA GLN A 425 15.30 20.35 9.97
C GLN A 425 16.07 20.58 11.28
N ASP A 426 15.58 19.98 12.36
CA ASP A 426 16.33 19.93 13.62
C ASP A 426 17.57 19.03 13.45
N ALA A 427 18.66 19.66 13.10
CA ALA A 427 19.97 19.05 12.85
C ALA A 427 21.08 20.00 13.37
N PRO A 428 22.21 19.49 13.84
CA PRO A 428 23.32 20.34 14.25
C PRO A 428 23.80 21.22 13.09
N GLU A 429 23.78 22.54 13.32
CA GLU A 429 24.22 23.56 12.38
C GLU A 429 24.99 24.66 13.10
N ASP A 430 25.76 25.43 12.33
CA ASP A 430 26.37 26.65 12.83
C ASP A 430 25.28 27.72 13.06
N PHE A 431 25.51 28.61 14.02
CA PHE A 431 24.57 29.69 14.27
C PHE A 431 24.56 30.72 13.13
N ALA A 432 23.36 31.11 12.70
CA ALA A 432 23.17 32.07 11.62
C ALA A 432 23.44 33.52 12.07
N TYR A 433 23.07 33.85 13.30
CA TYR A 433 23.17 35.22 13.82
C TYR A 433 23.35 35.27 15.34
N VAL A 434 23.87 36.41 15.82
CA VAL A 434 24.04 36.69 17.26
C VAL A 434 23.18 37.90 17.66
N PHE A 435 22.24 37.67 18.55
CA PHE A 435 21.40 38.73 19.13
C PHE A 435 21.94 39.17 20.48
N ASN A 436 22.05 40.47 20.69
CA ASN A 436 22.51 41.07 21.94
C ASN A 436 21.76 42.42 22.14
N GLN A 437 22.07 43.13 23.20
CA GLN A 437 21.41 44.41 23.52
C GLN A 437 21.58 45.49 22.46
N THR A 438 22.51 45.39 21.52
CA THR A 438 22.73 46.41 20.48
C THR A 438 21.84 46.26 19.27
N ASN A 439 21.31 45.04 19.01
CA ASN A 439 20.47 44.72 17.87
C ASN A 439 19.08 44.20 18.26
N VAL A 440 18.70 44.42 19.51
CA VAL A 440 17.37 44.11 20.06
C VAL A 440 16.74 45.39 20.55
N THR A 441 15.41 45.51 20.53
CA THR A 441 14.67 46.68 20.99
C THR A 441 14.88 46.90 22.48
N GLU A 442 14.51 48.12 23.00
CA GLU A 442 14.62 48.45 24.42
C GLU A 442 13.86 47.48 25.36
N ALA A 443 12.86 46.75 24.84
CA ALA A 443 12.14 45.71 25.57
C ALA A 443 13.04 44.57 26.03
N GLY A 444 14.18 44.37 25.38
CA GLY A 444 15.17 43.34 25.70
C GLY A 444 14.69 41.93 25.49
N PHE A 445 15.25 40.98 26.25
CA PHE A 445 14.93 39.54 26.17
C PHE A 445 13.91 39.18 27.26
N ASN A 446 12.85 38.50 26.85
CA ASN A 446 11.85 37.97 27.78
C ASN A 446 11.93 36.44 27.81
N TYR A 447 12.10 35.86 28.98
CA TYR A 447 12.32 34.43 29.22
C TYR A 447 11.08 33.79 29.84
N SER A 448 10.60 32.71 29.22
CA SER A 448 9.54 31.88 29.78
C SER A 448 10.01 30.43 29.87
N GLY A 449 9.83 29.79 31.03
CA GLY A 449 10.27 28.41 31.27
C GLY A 449 9.12 27.40 31.19
N SER A 450 9.42 26.19 30.84
CA SER A 450 8.48 25.07 30.88
C SER A 450 8.28 24.54 32.31
N SER A 451 7.09 24.04 32.62
CA SER A 451 6.80 23.43 33.92
C SER A 451 7.55 22.10 34.10
N LEU A 452 8.00 21.83 35.33
CA LEU A 452 8.58 20.51 35.68
C LEU A 452 7.60 19.34 35.46
N LYS A 453 6.30 19.59 35.50
CA LYS A 453 5.25 18.58 35.26
C LYS A 453 5.18 18.10 33.82
N THR A 454 5.74 18.85 32.88
CA THR A 454 5.76 18.49 31.45
C THR A 454 7.02 17.70 31.06
N ARG A 455 7.93 17.42 32.01
CA ARG A 455 9.17 16.69 31.75
C ARG A 455 8.97 15.22 32.02
N HIS A 456 9.01 14.42 30.98
CA HIS A 456 8.95 12.97 31.08
C HIS A 456 10.32 12.39 31.32
N THR A 457 10.37 11.23 31.97
CA THR A 457 11.61 10.48 32.26
C THR A 457 11.62 9.14 31.55
N CYS A 458 10.48 8.73 30.99
CA CYS A 458 10.32 7.50 30.25
C CYS A 458 9.35 7.71 29.09
N VAL A 459 9.69 7.21 27.90
CA VAL A 459 8.85 7.28 26.70
C VAL A 459 8.63 5.90 26.13
N SER A 460 7.37 5.55 25.89
CA SER A 460 6.98 4.35 25.15
C SER A 460 6.67 4.73 23.70
N VAL A 461 7.53 4.34 22.77
CA VAL A 461 7.41 4.69 21.35
C VAL A 461 6.76 3.55 20.60
N LYS A 462 5.56 3.76 20.06
CA LYS A 462 4.87 2.80 19.21
C LYS A 462 5.40 2.91 17.78
N TYR A 463 5.84 1.78 17.19
CA TYR A 463 6.29 1.71 15.80
C TYR A 463 5.84 0.39 15.16
N PHE A 464 5.90 0.28 13.83
CA PHE A 464 5.52 -0.94 13.11
C PHE A 464 6.75 -1.82 12.87
N ASP A 465 6.74 -3.06 13.37
CA ASP A 465 7.82 -4.03 13.12
C ASP A 465 7.52 -4.86 11.87
N LEU A 466 8.42 -4.78 10.87
CA LEU A 466 8.26 -5.49 9.59
C LEU A 466 8.36 -7.02 9.74
N ASN A 467 9.07 -7.53 10.75
CA ASN A 467 9.23 -8.97 10.95
C ASN A 467 8.00 -9.55 11.67
N LEU A 468 7.53 -8.85 12.69
CA LEU A 468 6.31 -9.23 13.42
C LEU A 468 5.04 -8.85 12.64
N ARG A 469 5.15 -7.92 11.70
CA ARG A 469 4.03 -7.36 10.92
C ARG A 469 2.93 -6.79 11.80
N ASP A 470 3.33 -6.17 12.91
CA ASP A 470 2.43 -5.57 13.89
C ASP A 470 3.09 -4.37 14.56
N TYR A 471 2.27 -3.60 15.27
CA TYR A 471 2.75 -2.49 16.07
C TYR A 471 3.33 -2.98 17.39
N VAL A 472 4.55 -2.57 17.67
CA VAL A 472 5.27 -2.86 18.91
C VAL A 472 5.70 -1.57 19.61
N TYR A 473 6.15 -1.71 20.84
CA TYR A 473 6.54 -0.57 21.66
C TYR A 473 8.02 -0.67 22.03
N GLU A 474 8.77 0.39 21.76
CA GLU A 474 10.13 0.59 22.25
C GLU A 474 10.09 1.46 23.51
N LEU A 475 10.60 0.95 24.61
CA LEU A 475 10.68 1.68 25.88
C LEU A 475 12.04 2.38 25.97
N VAL A 476 12.01 3.68 26.17
CA VAL A 476 13.20 4.52 26.31
C VAL A 476 13.16 5.21 27.66
N GLU A 477 14.18 5.03 28.47
CA GLU A 477 14.28 5.56 29.82
C GLU A 477 15.54 6.43 29.97
N ASP A 478 15.44 7.49 30.77
CA ASP A 478 16.55 8.30 31.23
C ASP A 478 16.76 8.07 32.73
N GLU A 479 17.74 7.23 33.07
CA GLU A 479 17.99 6.80 34.44
C GLU A 479 18.33 7.96 35.37
N ASP A 480 19.04 8.97 34.88
CA ASP A 480 19.44 10.14 35.70
C ASP A 480 18.24 11.06 35.94
N ALA A 481 17.39 11.23 34.95
CA ALA A 481 16.16 11.95 35.11
C ALA A 481 15.18 11.21 36.04
N ILE A 482 15.09 9.88 35.97
CA ILE A 482 14.27 9.07 36.87
C ILE A 482 14.72 9.24 38.31
N LYS A 483 16.02 9.21 38.57
CA LYS A 483 16.58 9.44 39.93
C LYS A 483 16.22 10.81 40.47
N LYS A 484 16.18 11.83 39.61
CA LYS A 484 15.96 13.23 39.98
C LYS A 484 14.48 13.61 40.11
N TYR A 485 13.64 13.13 39.19
CA TYR A 485 12.22 13.57 39.03
C TYR A 485 11.20 12.44 39.28
N GLY A 486 11.67 11.20 39.47
CA GLY A 486 10.79 10.04 39.55
C GLY A 486 10.39 9.49 38.17
N TYR A 487 9.56 8.45 38.16
CA TYR A 487 9.13 7.77 36.94
C TYR A 487 7.89 8.44 36.35
N ILE A 488 8.08 9.25 35.29
CA ILE A 488 7.03 9.99 34.60
C ILE A 488 6.99 9.50 33.14
N LYS A 489 5.99 8.67 32.80
CA LYS A 489 5.88 8.00 31.50
C LYS A 489 4.95 8.74 30.55
N THR A 490 5.37 8.86 29.29
CA THR A 490 4.50 9.24 28.16
C THR A 490 4.54 8.19 27.07
N GLN A 491 3.57 8.24 26.15
CA GLN A 491 3.50 7.38 24.98
C GLN A 491 3.37 8.21 23.71
N ILE A 492 4.17 7.90 22.70
CA ILE A 492 4.13 8.55 21.39
C ILE A 492 4.03 7.51 20.29
N ASN A 493 3.49 7.93 19.14
CA ASN A 493 3.45 7.11 17.94
C ASN A 493 4.51 7.61 16.94
N ALA A 494 5.45 6.73 16.58
CA ALA A 494 6.43 7.02 15.53
C ALA A 494 5.78 6.76 14.16
N PHE A 495 5.21 7.80 13.57
CA PHE A 495 4.59 7.71 12.24
C PHE A 495 5.61 7.22 11.21
N ALA A 496 5.19 6.32 10.31
CA ALA A 496 5.99 5.76 9.22
C ALA A 496 7.34 5.14 9.63
N CYS A 497 7.53 4.86 10.91
CA CYS A 497 8.74 4.23 11.43
C CYS A 497 8.60 2.71 11.47
N THR A 498 9.58 2.01 10.85
CA THR A 498 9.62 0.55 10.81
C THR A 498 10.92 -0.01 11.41
N SER A 499 11.75 0.83 12.04
CA SER A 499 13.00 0.47 12.68
C SER A 499 12.92 0.71 14.18
N GLN A 500 13.27 -0.31 14.98
CA GLN A 500 13.43 -0.18 16.42
C GLN A 500 14.48 0.89 16.79
N GLY A 501 15.61 0.91 16.06
CA GLY A 501 16.65 1.90 16.27
C GLY A 501 16.19 3.33 16.04
N GLN A 502 15.39 3.56 15.00
CA GLN A 502 14.79 4.88 14.74
C GLN A 502 13.79 5.26 15.83
N ALA A 503 12.92 4.32 16.26
CA ALA A 503 11.97 4.54 17.36
C ALA A 503 12.70 4.88 18.67
N HIS A 504 13.78 4.16 18.99
CA HIS A 504 14.62 4.45 20.15
C HIS A 504 15.21 5.86 20.09
N ARG A 505 15.76 6.26 18.93
CA ARG A 505 16.31 7.63 18.74
C ARG A 505 15.26 8.71 18.88
N LEU A 506 14.03 8.45 18.43
CA LEU A 506 12.92 9.40 18.62
C LEU A 506 12.58 9.58 20.11
N GLY A 507 12.49 8.49 20.87
CA GLY A 507 12.26 8.55 22.31
C GLY A 507 13.39 9.28 23.06
N ARG A 508 14.66 8.98 22.71
CA ARG A 508 15.82 9.68 23.29
C ARG A 508 15.83 11.17 22.97
N TRP A 509 15.49 11.54 21.75
CA TRP A 509 15.40 12.94 21.34
C TRP A 509 14.32 13.69 22.15
N LEU A 510 13.13 13.10 22.31
CA LEU A 510 12.06 13.72 23.11
C LEU A 510 12.48 13.98 24.54
N LEU A 511 13.07 12.96 25.21
CA LEU A 511 13.55 13.11 26.58
C LEU A 511 14.65 14.17 26.68
N TYR A 512 15.57 14.20 25.71
CA TYR A 512 16.64 15.20 25.67
C TYR A 512 16.10 16.62 25.50
N THR A 513 15.17 16.83 24.57
CA THR A 513 14.54 18.13 24.28
C THR A 513 13.77 18.66 25.49
N GLU A 514 12.92 17.82 26.11
CA GLU A 514 12.14 18.23 27.30
C GLU A 514 13.01 18.60 28.49
N GLN A 515 14.20 18.02 28.60
CA GLN A 515 15.09 18.28 29.73
C GLN A 515 16.04 19.45 29.50
N ASN A 516 16.52 19.64 28.28
CA ASN A 516 17.56 20.63 27.96
C ASN A 516 17.00 21.88 27.30
N GLU A 517 15.89 21.78 26.53
CA GLU A 517 15.24 22.90 25.86
C GLU A 517 14.04 23.40 26.68
N SER A 518 14.34 23.80 27.91
CA SER A 518 13.32 24.12 28.92
C SER A 518 12.90 25.58 28.95
N GLU A 519 13.46 26.43 28.09
CA GLU A 519 13.23 27.87 28.08
C GLU A 519 12.93 28.38 26.68
N VAL A 520 11.98 29.31 26.60
CA VAL A 520 11.67 30.08 25.38
C VAL A 520 12.08 31.52 25.62
N VAL A 521 12.82 32.09 24.69
CA VAL A 521 13.26 33.49 24.72
C VAL A 521 12.54 34.26 23.64
N SER A 522 11.80 35.30 24.03
CA SER A 522 11.10 36.19 23.09
C SER A 522 11.77 37.57 23.12
N PHE A 523 12.00 38.13 21.94
CA PHE A 523 12.56 39.47 21.77
C PHE A 523 12.15 40.06 20.42
N GLU A 524 12.27 41.37 20.29
CA GLU A 524 12.05 42.08 19.06
C GLU A 524 13.37 42.64 18.53
N THR A 525 13.55 42.63 17.21
CA THR A 525 14.75 43.12 16.56
C THR A 525 14.43 44.03 15.38
N ASP A 526 15.42 44.70 14.83
CA ASP A 526 15.26 45.50 13.63
C ASP A 526 15.11 44.63 12.37
N ILE A 527 14.66 45.23 11.28
CA ILE A 527 14.42 44.54 10.01
C ILE A 527 15.71 43.99 9.44
N ALA A 528 16.84 44.66 9.62
CA ALA A 528 18.13 44.26 9.04
C ALA A 528 18.62 42.96 9.70
N ALA A 529 18.50 42.81 11.00
CA ALA A 529 18.81 41.57 11.71
C ALA A 529 17.77 40.47 11.41
N GLY A 530 16.47 40.84 11.31
CA GLY A 530 15.39 39.91 11.00
C GLY A 530 15.48 39.26 9.64
N ILE A 531 15.97 39.96 8.62
CA ILE A 531 16.21 39.40 7.26
C ILE A 531 17.34 38.36 7.24
N SER A 532 18.25 38.43 8.22
CA SER A 532 19.44 37.56 8.27
C SER A 532 19.15 36.17 8.85
N VAL A 533 17.95 35.91 9.35
CA VAL A 533 17.56 34.64 9.98
C VAL A 533 16.27 34.11 9.37
N ARG A 534 16.18 32.78 9.29
CA ARG A 534 15.00 32.04 8.80
C ARG A 534 14.43 31.17 9.91
N PRO A 535 13.16 30.80 9.85
CA PRO A 535 12.60 29.81 10.76
C PRO A 535 13.42 28.51 10.76
N GLY A 536 13.81 28.06 11.96
CA GLY A 536 14.66 26.87 12.14
C GLY A 536 16.16 27.14 12.25
N ASP A 537 16.62 28.36 11.99
CA ASP A 537 18.04 28.71 12.16
C ASP A 537 18.45 28.74 13.63
N TYR A 538 19.66 28.27 13.92
CA TYR A 538 20.27 28.43 15.25
C TYR A 538 20.77 29.86 15.41
N ILE A 539 20.42 30.46 16.52
CA ILE A 539 20.86 31.81 16.91
C ILE A 539 21.55 31.78 18.25
N LYS A 540 22.47 32.71 18.46
CA LYS A 540 23.08 32.95 19.78
C LYS A 540 22.46 34.17 20.43
N ILE A 541 22.18 34.07 21.71
CA ILE A 541 21.68 35.18 22.53
C ILE A 541 22.75 35.59 23.51
N GLY A 542 23.21 36.83 23.40
CA GLY A 542 24.17 37.45 24.30
C GLY A 542 23.45 38.44 25.25
N ASP A 543 22.79 37.90 26.28
CA ASP A 543 22.12 38.73 27.30
C ASP A 543 23.02 38.90 28.55
N PRO A 544 23.63 40.06 28.76
CA PRO A 544 24.50 40.28 29.87
C PRO A 544 23.80 40.26 31.23
N VAL A 545 22.48 40.50 31.27
CA VAL A 545 21.70 40.47 32.53
C VAL A 545 21.64 39.02 33.05
N ARG A 546 21.49 38.07 32.17
CA ARG A 546 21.33 36.63 32.52
C ARG A 546 22.66 35.88 32.58
N ALA A 547 23.67 36.34 31.87
CA ALA A 547 24.99 35.74 31.90
C ALA A 547 25.64 35.79 33.30
N GLY A 548 25.13 36.64 34.19
CA GLY A 548 25.55 36.71 35.62
C GLY A 548 27.00 37.13 35.83
N ILE A 549 27.72 37.45 34.77
CA ILE A 549 29.14 37.80 34.79
C ILE A 549 29.28 39.17 34.12
N THR A 550 29.46 40.21 34.90
CA THR A 550 29.92 41.50 34.37
C THR A 550 31.39 41.36 33.99
N VAL A 551 31.64 41.22 32.70
CA VAL A 551 33.01 41.18 32.16
C VAL A 551 33.45 42.63 31.99
N ALA A 552 33.86 43.22 33.07
CA ALA A 552 34.47 44.54 33.06
C ALA A 552 35.86 44.45 33.75
N GLY A 553 36.84 45.03 33.16
CA GLY A 553 38.20 45.09 33.68
C GLY A 553 38.97 46.23 33.01
N ARG A 554 40.08 46.61 33.57
CA ARG A 554 41.02 47.57 32.95
C ARG A 554 41.99 46.80 32.06
N ILE A 555 42.38 47.40 30.95
CA ILE A 555 43.40 46.83 30.08
C ILE A 555 44.72 46.77 30.84
N ALA A 556 45.30 45.61 30.96
CA ALA A 556 46.57 45.38 31.64
C ALA A 556 47.78 45.38 30.67
N ASP A 557 48.94 45.59 31.23
CA ASP A 557 50.21 45.55 30.47
C ASP A 557 50.38 44.21 29.75
N GLY A 558 50.87 44.29 28.50
CA GLY A 558 51.04 43.13 27.64
C GLY A 558 49.84 42.81 26.75
N SER A 559 48.86 43.70 26.65
CA SER A 559 47.81 43.67 25.62
C SER A 559 48.41 44.02 24.24
N THR A 560 47.88 43.37 23.19
CA THR A 560 48.28 43.57 21.81
C THR A 560 47.06 44.04 21.00
N THR A 561 47.23 44.34 19.72
CA THR A 561 46.16 44.71 18.80
C THR A 561 45.18 43.54 18.55
N THR A 562 45.59 42.31 18.86
CA THR A 562 44.80 41.09 18.60
C THR A 562 44.45 40.34 19.91
N SER A 563 44.99 40.74 21.09
CA SER A 563 44.74 40.10 22.37
C SER A 563 44.69 41.13 23.47
N ILE A 564 43.60 41.25 24.17
CA ILE A 564 43.42 42.17 25.30
C ILE A 564 43.57 41.40 26.61
N LYS A 565 44.51 41.79 27.46
CA LYS A 565 44.62 41.34 28.84
C LYS A 565 43.85 42.29 29.74
N VAL A 566 43.09 41.74 30.65
CA VAL A 566 42.38 42.50 31.68
C VAL A 566 42.99 42.26 33.05
N ASP A 567 42.82 43.19 33.97
CA ASP A 567 43.38 43.16 35.33
C ASP A 567 42.68 42.18 36.29
N ARG A 568 41.88 41.21 35.74
CA ARG A 568 41.21 40.13 36.47
C ARG A 568 41.79 38.78 36.07
N SER A 569 41.76 37.83 37.02
CA SER A 569 42.17 36.45 36.70
C SER A 569 41.18 35.74 35.79
N ASP A 570 41.68 34.98 34.81
CA ASP A 570 40.87 34.24 33.81
C ASP A 570 39.88 33.29 34.45
N THR A 571 40.16 32.76 35.64
CA THR A 571 39.25 31.87 36.41
C THR A 571 37.96 32.52 36.87
N GLN A 572 37.92 33.86 36.99
CA GLN A 572 36.71 34.58 37.36
C GLN A 572 35.85 34.96 36.17
N MET A 573 36.42 34.98 34.94
CA MET A 573 35.71 35.37 33.73
C MET A 573 35.06 34.21 33.01
N PHE A 574 35.66 33.02 33.03
CA PHE A 574 35.23 31.91 32.16
C PHE A 574 35.01 30.57 32.87
N GLY A 575 35.16 30.49 34.19
CA GLY A 575 35.17 29.21 34.91
C GLY A 575 36.45 28.40 34.66
N ALA A 576 36.73 27.40 35.49
CA ALA A 576 37.98 26.64 35.51
C ALA A 576 38.29 25.81 34.22
N SER A 577 37.48 25.86 33.20
CA SER A 577 37.62 25.06 31.97
C SER A 577 37.67 25.86 30.66
N ALA A 578 37.71 27.19 30.71
CA ALA A 578 37.67 27.98 29.45
C ALA A 578 39.09 28.16 28.89
N PRO A 579 39.38 27.77 27.67
CA PRO A 579 40.62 28.07 27.02
C PRO A 579 40.58 29.51 26.48
N ASN A 580 41.42 30.31 27.03
CA ASN A 580 42.01 31.50 26.42
C ASN A 580 41.22 32.79 26.07
N PRO A 581 41.97 33.90 26.12
CA PRO A 581 41.45 35.26 26.11
C PRO A 581 40.88 35.68 24.79
N PHE A 582 40.06 36.71 24.83
CA PHE A 582 39.45 37.36 23.68
C PHE A 582 40.45 37.53 22.51
N THR A 583 40.17 36.86 21.38
CA THR A 583 40.76 37.20 20.10
C THR A 583 39.77 38.09 19.38
N LEU A 584 40.21 39.33 19.05
CA LEU A 584 39.44 40.27 18.21
C LEU A 584 39.46 39.83 16.76
#